data_08752c08e44064ad1e66f4ec058ec34f
#
_entry.id   08752c08e44064ad1e66f4ec058ec34f
#
_cell.length_a   1.000
_cell.length_b   1.000
_cell.length_c   1.000
_cell.angle_alpha   90.00
_cell.angle_beta   90.00
_cell.angle_gamma   90.00
#
_symmetry.space_group_name_H-M   'P 1'
#
loop_
_entity.id
_entity.type
_entity.pdbx_description
1 polymer ?
#
loop_
_entity_poly.entity_id
_entity_poly.type
_entity_poly.pdbx_seq_one_letter_code
_entity_poly.pdbx_strand_id
1 'polypeptide(L)'
;QKHTLSDLIQRYIRDVLPRKAKVYVEYASQLKWWEEQIGDVRLSDLSTSLITEKRDLLSRTITNRKKQMSPARVNRYMAALSTALNTSIREWEWMEDNPMRKISKLKEPRGRVRYLSDEERERLLDACKDSANTNLYLIVVLALSTGARQQEIWDLRWSDVNLIKGLITFSETKNDEFRSVPLKGHPLKLLLEHSRIRRDDSDIVFPSKKNPAVSYDFRNPWKKALVVAEVEDFRWHDLRHSCASYLAMNGVQMRTIAEILGHKTLSMVQRYTHLNAEHLSDVISDMNNKMFGNRS
;
A
#
# COMPACT_ATOMS: atom_id res chain seq x y z
N GLN A 1 -39.02 -11.89 11.16
CA GLN A 1 -38.17 -10.72 10.80
C GLN A 1 -38.73 -10.06 9.55
N LYS A 2 -39.03 -8.74 9.62
CA LYS A 2 -39.71 -8.00 8.53
C LYS A 2 -38.77 -7.41 7.51
N HIS A 3 -37.46 -7.39 7.79
CA HIS A 3 -36.49 -6.66 7.00
C HIS A 3 -35.83 -7.52 5.90
N THR A 4 -35.60 -6.92 4.75
CA THR A 4 -34.86 -7.49 3.62
C THR A 4 -33.38 -7.10 3.67
N LEU A 5 -32.56 -7.73 2.82
CA LEU A 5 -31.17 -7.33 2.66
C LEU A 5 -31.07 -5.90 2.09
N SER A 6 -31.98 -5.51 1.21
CA SER A 6 -32.05 -4.14 0.68
C SER A 6 -32.27 -3.13 1.81
N ASP A 7 -33.24 -3.37 2.72
CA ASP A 7 -33.46 -2.49 3.88
C ASP A 7 -32.19 -2.30 4.71
N LEU A 8 -31.47 -3.40 4.95
CA LEU A 8 -30.21 -3.38 5.70
C LEU A 8 -29.12 -2.55 4.98
N ILE A 9 -28.93 -2.81 3.69
CA ILE A 9 -27.90 -2.13 2.89
C ILE A 9 -28.19 -0.64 2.80
N GLN A 10 -29.43 -0.25 2.51
CA GLN A 10 -29.81 1.16 2.40
C GLN A 10 -29.63 1.88 3.74
N ARG A 11 -30.03 1.27 4.85
CA ARG A 11 -29.80 1.83 6.18
C ARG A 11 -28.30 1.95 6.48
N TYR A 12 -27.49 0.93 6.14
CA TYR A 12 -26.06 0.96 6.37
C TYR A 12 -25.36 2.06 5.55
N ILE A 13 -25.73 2.21 4.27
CA ILE A 13 -25.17 3.26 3.39
C ILE A 13 -25.57 4.65 3.91
N ARG A 14 -26.80 4.83 4.37
CA ARG A 14 -27.31 6.13 4.85
C ARG A 14 -26.74 6.52 6.22
N ASP A 15 -26.72 5.61 7.18
CA ASP A 15 -26.52 5.95 8.60
C ASP A 15 -25.10 5.62 9.12
N VAL A 16 -24.44 4.63 8.54
CA VAL A 16 -23.13 4.13 9.03
C VAL A 16 -21.97 4.52 8.12
N LEU A 17 -22.15 4.35 6.82
CA LEU A 17 -21.06 4.53 5.86
C LEU A 17 -20.56 5.98 5.75
N PRO A 18 -21.34 7.06 5.94
CA PRO A 18 -20.82 8.43 5.96
C PRO A 18 -19.73 8.67 7.01
N ARG A 19 -19.79 7.95 8.15
CA ARG A 19 -18.75 7.99 9.18
C ARG A 19 -17.41 7.38 8.73
N LYS A 20 -17.38 6.70 7.56
CA LYS A 20 -16.23 6.02 6.96
C LYS A 20 -15.85 6.64 5.62
N ALA A 21 -15.73 7.96 5.56
CA ALA A 21 -15.57 8.73 4.33
C ALA A 21 -14.50 8.18 3.36
N LYS A 22 -13.36 7.69 3.88
CA LYS A 22 -12.23 7.17 3.06
C LYS A 22 -12.59 5.93 2.21
N VAL A 23 -13.56 5.14 2.63
CA VAL A 23 -13.97 3.89 1.95
C VAL A 23 -15.41 3.94 1.46
N TYR A 24 -16.07 5.10 1.59
CA TYR A 24 -17.50 5.26 1.30
C TYR A 24 -17.85 4.77 -0.11
N VAL A 25 -17.20 5.30 -1.12
CA VAL A 25 -17.52 5.01 -2.53
C VAL A 25 -17.32 3.53 -2.87
N GLU A 26 -16.23 2.95 -2.38
CA GLU A 26 -15.92 1.54 -2.63
C GLU A 26 -16.92 0.62 -1.94
N TYR A 27 -17.19 0.84 -0.65
CA TYR A 27 -18.16 0.03 0.11
C TYR A 27 -19.58 0.19 -0.42
N ALA A 28 -20.01 1.41 -0.75
CA ALA A 28 -21.32 1.65 -1.32
C ALA A 28 -21.50 0.88 -2.65
N SER A 29 -20.51 0.92 -3.53
CA SER A 29 -20.53 0.16 -4.79
C SER A 29 -20.59 -1.35 -4.57
N GLN A 30 -19.81 -1.86 -3.59
CA GLN A 30 -19.80 -3.29 -3.26
C GLN A 30 -21.14 -3.74 -2.66
N LEU A 31 -21.72 -2.94 -1.76
CA LEU A 31 -23.00 -3.25 -1.14
C LEU A 31 -24.17 -3.15 -2.14
N LYS A 32 -24.15 -2.17 -3.05
CA LYS A 32 -25.16 -2.06 -4.13
C LYS A 32 -25.17 -3.29 -5.02
N TRP A 33 -24.00 -3.85 -5.34
CA TRP A 33 -23.93 -5.10 -6.08
C TRP A 33 -24.68 -6.24 -5.35
N TRP A 34 -24.50 -6.37 -4.03
CA TRP A 34 -25.25 -7.36 -3.23
C TRP A 34 -26.75 -7.09 -3.23
N GLU A 35 -27.14 -5.83 -3.15
CA GLU A 35 -28.54 -5.40 -3.23
C GLU A 35 -29.17 -5.80 -4.56
N GLU A 36 -28.47 -5.59 -5.68
CA GLU A 36 -28.92 -5.99 -7.03
C GLU A 36 -29.06 -7.51 -7.18
N GLN A 37 -28.25 -8.31 -6.49
CA GLN A 37 -28.27 -9.76 -6.62
C GLN A 37 -29.32 -10.46 -5.73
N ILE A 38 -29.48 -9.99 -4.50
CA ILE A 38 -30.30 -10.66 -3.47
C ILE A 38 -30.97 -9.66 -2.50
N GLY A 39 -31.18 -8.43 -2.92
CA GLY A 39 -31.75 -7.37 -2.07
C GLY A 39 -33.13 -7.71 -1.50
N ASP A 40 -33.97 -8.39 -2.27
CA ASP A 40 -35.34 -8.76 -1.88
C ASP A 40 -35.42 -9.93 -0.88
N VAL A 41 -34.30 -10.62 -0.63
CA VAL A 41 -34.24 -11.73 0.30
C VAL A 41 -34.43 -11.23 1.74
N ARG A 42 -35.31 -11.86 2.48
CA ARG A 42 -35.48 -11.55 3.91
C ARG A 42 -34.25 -11.95 4.69
N LEU A 43 -33.91 -11.17 5.70
CA LEU A 43 -32.73 -11.45 6.53
C LEU A 43 -32.83 -12.82 7.23
N SER A 44 -34.05 -13.31 7.54
CA SER A 44 -34.27 -14.66 8.05
C SER A 44 -33.91 -15.77 7.06
N ASP A 45 -33.98 -15.49 5.76
CA ASP A 45 -33.82 -16.47 4.70
C ASP A 45 -32.41 -16.37 4.08
N LEU A 46 -31.60 -15.43 4.56
CA LEU A 46 -30.24 -15.21 4.08
C LEU A 46 -29.31 -16.35 4.57
N SER A 47 -29.05 -17.30 3.69
CA SER A 47 -28.26 -18.49 4.01
C SER A 47 -26.82 -18.42 3.54
N THR A 48 -25.94 -19.20 4.19
CA THR A 48 -24.55 -19.42 3.75
C THR A 48 -24.48 -19.91 2.31
N SER A 49 -25.40 -20.82 1.90
CA SER A 49 -25.44 -21.37 0.55
C SER A 49 -25.73 -20.29 -0.50
N LEU A 50 -26.75 -19.46 -0.27
CA LEU A 50 -27.12 -18.38 -1.20
C LEU A 50 -25.98 -17.37 -1.38
N ILE A 51 -25.35 -16.96 -0.28
CA ILE A 51 -24.22 -16.02 -0.35
C ILE A 51 -23.04 -16.64 -1.08
N THR A 52 -22.76 -17.94 -0.87
CA THR A 52 -21.68 -18.66 -1.56
C THR A 52 -21.96 -18.73 -3.07
N GLU A 53 -23.20 -19.02 -3.49
CA GLU A 53 -23.59 -19.01 -4.90
C GLU A 53 -23.31 -17.65 -5.55
N LYS A 54 -23.70 -16.55 -4.89
CA LYS A 54 -23.45 -15.19 -5.42
C LYS A 54 -21.97 -14.81 -5.40
N ARG A 55 -21.21 -15.22 -4.37
CA ARG A 55 -19.74 -15.10 -4.39
C ARG A 55 -19.13 -15.77 -5.60
N ASP A 56 -19.56 -16.97 -5.92
CA ASP A 56 -19.02 -17.75 -7.05
C ASP A 56 -19.43 -17.13 -8.40
N LEU A 57 -20.63 -16.57 -8.50
CA LEU A 57 -21.06 -15.75 -9.63
C LEU A 57 -20.15 -14.51 -9.78
N LEU A 58 -19.92 -13.78 -8.69
CA LEU A 58 -19.03 -12.62 -8.68
C LEU A 58 -17.61 -12.96 -9.12
N SER A 59 -17.09 -14.12 -8.70
CA SER A 59 -15.75 -14.58 -9.06
C SER A 59 -15.59 -14.83 -10.57
N ARG A 60 -16.68 -15.18 -11.27
CA ARG A 60 -16.71 -15.42 -12.73
C ARG A 60 -16.95 -14.13 -13.54
N THR A 61 -17.27 -13.02 -12.87
CA THR A 61 -17.55 -11.75 -13.55
C THR A 61 -16.30 -11.22 -14.26
N ILE A 62 -16.46 -10.82 -15.52
CA ILE A 62 -15.42 -10.18 -16.30
C ILE A 62 -15.45 -8.68 -16.03
N THR A 63 -14.32 -8.13 -15.59
CA THR A 63 -14.15 -6.70 -15.30
C THR A 63 -14.03 -5.89 -16.62
N ASN A 64 -14.19 -4.56 -16.52
CA ASN A 64 -13.97 -3.64 -17.66
C ASN A 64 -12.56 -3.76 -18.29
N ARG A 65 -11.60 -4.35 -17.57
CA ARG A 65 -10.24 -4.64 -18.08
C ARG A 65 -10.16 -5.99 -18.80
N LYS A 66 -11.28 -6.59 -19.16
CA LYS A 66 -11.38 -7.91 -19.82
C LYS A 66 -10.67 -9.03 -19.03
N LYS A 67 -10.60 -8.93 -17.73
CA LYS A 67 -10.03 -9.96 -16.84
C LYS A 67 -11.09 -10.41 -15.84
N GLN A 68 -11.03 -11.68 -15.48
CA GLN A 68 -11.86 -12.24 -14.41
C GLN A 68 -11.60 -11.49 -13.11
N MET A 69 -12.65 -11.35 -12.28
CA MET A 69 -12.52 -10.69 -10.99
C MET A 69 -11.53 -11.44 -10.09
N SER A 70 -10.56 -10.72 -9.52
CA SER A 70 -9.53 -11.34 -8.68
C SER A 70 -10.10 -11.81 -7.34
N PRO A 71 -9.56 -12.90 -6.75
CA PRO A 71 -9.94 -13.37 -5.42
C PRO A 71 -9.91 -12.27 -4.34
N ALA A 72 -8.89 -11.42 -4.37
CA ALA A 72 -8.77 -10.29 -3.44
C ALA A 72 -9.94 -9.31 -3.58
N ARG A 73 -10.41 -9.04 -4.80
CA ARG A 73 -11.54 -8.15 -5.02
C ARG A 73 -12.85 -8.80 -4.59
N VAL A 74 -13.06 -10.08 -4.88
CA VAL A 74 -14.22 -10.84 -4.38
C VAL A 74 -14.26 -10.83 -2.85
N ASN A 75 -13.12 -11.09 -2.20
CA ASN A 75 -13.03 -11.05 -0.74
C ASN A 75 -13.39 -9.67 -0.15
N ARG A 76 -13.14 -8.57 -0.86
CA ARG A 76 -13.57 -7.22 -0.43
C ARG A 76 -15.10 -7.06 -0.49
N TYR A 77 -15.76 -7.55 -1.53
CA TYR A 77 -17.23 -7.57 -1.61
C TYR A 77 -17.82 -8.36 -0.45
N MET A 78 -17.22 -9.53 -0.16
CA MET A 78 -17.61 -10.36 0.99
C MET A 78 -17.42 -9.62 2.32
N ALA A 79 -16.30 -8.92 2.49
CA ALA A 79 -16.00 -8.17 3.70
C ALA A 79 -16.97 -7.00 3.91
N ALA A 80 -17.36 -6.30 2.84
CA ALA A 80 -18.34 -5.21 2.92
C ALA A 80 -19.70 -5.71 3.40
N LEU A 81 -20.21 -6.80 2.80
CA LEU A 81 -21.46 -7.42 3.24
C LEU A 81 -21.37 -7.91 4.69
N SER A 82 -20.29 -8.64 5.04
CA SER A 82 -20.10 -9.15 6.40
C SER A 82 -20.08 -8.03 7.44
N THR A 83 -19.49 -6.89 7.10
CA THR A 83 -19.44 -5.72 7.99
C THR A 83 -20.84 -5.13 8.19
N ALA A 84 -21.65 -5.02 7.13
CA ALA A 84 -23.02 -4.52 7.22
C ALA A 84 -23.91 -5.47 8.03
N LEU A 85 -23.81 -6.80 7.81
CA LEU A 85 -24.53 -7.82 8.59
C LEU A 85 -24.13 -7.77 10.07
N ASN A 86 -22.84 -7.64 10.39
CA ASN A 86 -22.41 -7.53 11.79
C ASN A 86 -22.93 -6.26 12.47
N THR A 87 -23.09 -5.17 11.73
CA THR A 87 -23.70 -3.95 12.27
C THR A 87 -25.19 -4.18 12.57
N SER A 88 -25.91 -4.85 11.68
CA SER A 88 -27.33 -5.16 11.90
C SER A 88 -27.57 -6.08 13.10
N ILE A 89 -26.62 -6.95 13.41
CA ILE A 89 -26.69 -7.81 14.60
C ILE A 89 -26.44 -6.99 15.86
N ARG A 90 -25.34 -6.20 15.87
CA ARG A 90 -24.86 -5.55 17.11
C ARG A 90 -25.60 -4.27 17.48
N GLU A 91 -26.05 -3.51 16.48
CA GLU A 91 -26.60 -2.17 16.71
C GLU A 91 -28.11 -2.10 16.44
N TRP A 92 -28.64 -2.99 15.59
CA TRP A 92 -30.06 -2.92 15.18
C TRP A 92 -30.89 -4.12 15.64
N GLU A 93 -30.22 -5.19 16.07
CA GLU A 93 -30.88 -6.44 16.51
C GLU A 93 -31.81 -7.05 15.43
N TRP A 94 -31.44 -6.82 14.13
CA TRP A 94 -32.24 -7.34 13.01
C TRP A 94 -31.90 -8.78 12.64
N MET A 95 -30.80 -9.32 13.16
CA MET A 95 -30.35 -10.70 12.94
C MET A 95 -29.69 -11.22 14.21
N GLU A 96 -29.73 -12.52 14.41
CA GLU A 96 -29.07 -13.19 15.55
C GLU A 96 -27.63 -13.61 15.20
N ASP A 97 -27.40 -14.09 13.97
CA ASP A 97 -26.08 -14.56 13.52
C ASP A 97 -25.77 -14.11 12.08
N ASN A 98 -24.48 -14.08 11.78
CA ASN A 98 -23.97 -13.73 10.45
C ASN A 98 -23.67 -15.01 9.66
N PRO A 99 -24.45 -15.34 8.62
CA PRO A 99 -24.26 -16.55 7.82
C PRO A 99 -22.90 -16.60 7.10
N MET A 100 -22.23 -15.46 6.98
CA MET A 100 -20.90 -15.39 6.35
C MET A 100 -19.77 -15.92 7.22
N ARG A 101 -19.98 -16.15 8.52
CA ARG A 101 -18.93 -16.70 9.41
C ARG A 101 -18.42 -18.07 8.97
N LYS A 102 -19.28 -18.85 8.31
CA LYS A 102 -18.97 -20.19 7.80
C LYS A 102 -18.37 -20.19 6.40
N ILE A 103 -18.26 -19.02 5.74
CA ILE A 103 -17.77 -18.91 4.37
C ILE A 103 -16.27 -18.63 4.40
N SER A 104 -15.49 -19.54 3.82
CA SER A 104 -14.05 -19.34 3.65
C SER A 104 -13.75 -18.25 2.63
N LYS A 105 -12.74 -17.44 2.92
CA LYS A 105 -12.20 -16.49 1.94
C LYS A 105 -11.56 -17.24 0.76
N LEU A 106 -11.65 -16.66 -0.41
CA LEU A 106 -10.91 -17.15 -1.57
C LEU A 106 -9.41 -16.95 -1.33
N LYS A 107 -8.62 -17.95 -1.73
CA LYS A 107 -7.16 -17.88 -1.61
C LYS A 107 -6.63 -16.78 -2.52
N GLU A 108 -6.00 -15.79 -1.92
CA GLU A 108 -5.35 -14.71 -2.66
C GLU A 108 -3.94 -15.14 -3.06
N PRO A 109 -3.49 -14.81 -4.29
CA PRO A 109 -2.11 -15.03 -4.66
C PRO A 109 -1.18 -14.25 -3.73
N ARG A 110 0.02 -14.77 -3.51
CA ARG A 110 1.04 -14.02 -2.76
C ARG A 110 1.27 -12.68 -3.44
N GLY A 111 1.35 -11.62 -2.64
CA GLY A 111 1.63 -10.29 -3.16
C GLY A 111 2.94 -10.29 -3.95
N ARG A 112 2.96 -9.53 -5.03
CA ARG A 112 4.13 -9.34 -5.88
C ARG A 112 5.27 -8.75 -5.05
N VAL A 113 6.48 -9.27 -5.25
CA VAL A 113 7.73 -8.68 -4.79
C VAL A 113 8.60 -8.45 -6.04
N ARG A 114 8.56 -7.22 -6.55
CA ARG A 114 9.40 -6.77 -7.66
C ARG A 114 10.30 -5.66 -7.12
N TYR A 115 11.59 -5.80 -7.30
CA TYR A 115 12.59 -4.79 -6.96
C TYR A 115 13.55 -4.60 -8.14
N LEU A 116 14.24 -3.49 -8.17
CA LEU A 116 15.23 -3.19 -9.22
C LEU A 116 16.48 -4.05 -9.04
N SER A 117 17.03 -4.58 -10.12
CA SER A 117 18.43 -5.01 -10.12
C SER A 117 19.35 -3.80 -10.03
N ASP A 118 20.65 -4.02 -9.82
CA ASP A 118 21.62 -2.92 -9.79
C ASP A 118 21.67 -2.19 -11.14
N GLU A 119 21.66 -2.93 -12.25
CA GLU A 119 21.67 -2.38 -13.60
C GLU A 119 20.37 -1.62 -13.93
N GLU A 120 19.22 -2.17 -13.54
CA GLU A 120 17.92 -1.48 -13.71
C GLU A 120 17.88 -0.19 -12.90
N ARG A 121 18.40 -0.22 -11.66
CA ARG A 121 18.46 0.95 -10.79
C ARG A 121 19.29 2.06 -11.41
N GLU A 122 20.48 1.74 -11.91
CA GLU A 122 21.37 2.71 -12.54
C GLU A 122 20.72 3.33 -13.78
N ARG A 123 20.21 2.52 -14.71
CA ARG A 123 19.51 3.03 -15.90
C ARG A 123 18.32 3.90 -15.55
N LEU A 124 17.53 3.49 -14.54
CA LEU A 124 16.36 4.26 -14.11
C LEU A 124 16.75 5.60 -13.49
N LEU A 125 17.77 5.63 -12.64
CA LEU A 125 18.27 6.87 -12.04
C LEU A 125 18.83 7.83 -13.08
N ASP A 126 19.55 7.34 -14.09
CA ASP A 126 20.04 8.16 -15.19
C ASP A 126 18.88 8.70 -16.05
N ALA A 127 17.92 7.88 -16.41
CA ALA A 127 16.72 8.33 -17.10
C ALA A 127 15.91 9.38 -16.29
N CYS A 128 15.93 9.30 -14.97
CA CYS A 128 15.31 10.31 -14.11
C CYS A 128 16.10 11.63 -14.08
N LYS A 129 17.44 11.60 -14.13
CA LYS A 129 18.29 12.79 -14.23
C LYS A 129 18.07 13.53 -15.54
N ASP A 130 17.96 12.77 -16.64
CA ASP A 130 17.78 13.31 -17.99
C ASP A 130 16.33 13.71 -18.30
N SER A 131 15.43 13.54 -17.34
CA SER A 131 14.03 13.89 -17.48
C SER A 131 13.83 15.40 -17.63
N ALA A 132 12.92 15.80 -18.50
CA ALA A 132 12.44 17.20 -18.57
C ALA A 132 11.84 17.72 -17.26
N ASN A 133 11.46 16.82 -16.34
CA ASN A 133 11.05 17.17 -14.99
C ASN A 133 12.28 17.06 -14.04
N THR A 134 12.85 18.21 -13.70
CA THR A 134 14.05 18.32 -12.86
C THR A 134 13.90 17.72 -11.45
N ASN A 135 12.68 17.55 -10.96
CA ASN A 135 12.41 17.00 -9.64
C ASN A 135 12.27 15.47 -9.66
N LEU A 136 12.19 14.84 -10.85
CA LEU A 136 11.94 13.40 -10.93
C LEU A 136 13.07 12.59 -10.29
N TYR A 137 14.31 12.98 -10.51
CA TYR A 137 15.46 12.31 -9.92
C TYR A 137 15.41 12.37 -8.38
N LEU A 138 15.23 13.56 -7.83
CA LEU A 138 15.19 13.75 -6.38
C LEU A 138 14.07 12.92 -5.74
N ILE A 139 12.84 12.97 -6.28
CA ILE A 139 11.70 12.26 -5.68
C ILE A 139 11.87 10.74 -5.76
N VAL A 140 12.49 10.21 -6.82
CA VAL A 140 12.79 8.78 -6.95
C VAL A 140 13.88 8.35 -5.97
N VAL A 141 14.94 9.16 -5.82
CA VAL A 141 15.98 8.92 -4.82
C VAL A 141 15.41 8.91 -3.41
N LEU A 142 14.56 9.87 -3.07
CA LEU A 142 13.89 9.90 -1.76
C LEU A 142 12.99 8.68 -1.56
N ALA A 143 12.22 8.26 -2.58
CA ALA A 143 11.36 7.08 -2.49
C ALA A 143 12.17 5.79 -2.27
N LEU A 144 13.30 5.62 -2.96
CA LEU A 144 14.22 4.49 -2.78
C LEU A 144 14.89 4.50 -1.40
N SER A 145 15.25 5.68 -0.89
CA SER A 145 15.99 5.81 0.38
C SER A 145 15.11 5.66 1.61
N THR A 146 13.83 6.03 1.51
CA THR A 146 12.90 6.04 2.66
C THR A 146 11.89 4.91 2.62
N GLY A 147 11.69 4.29 1.46
CA GLY A 147 10.59 3.35 1.23
C GLY A 147 9.20 3.96 1.43
N ALA A 148 9.06 5.28 1.35
CA ALA A 148 7.79 5.97 1.55
C ALA A 148 6.73 5.54 0.52
N ARG A 149 5.45 5.61 0.92
CA ARG A 149 4.35 5.38 -0.01
C ARG A 149 4.28 6.52 -1.02
N GLN A 150 3.73 6.24 -2.20
CA GLN A 150 3.65 7.25 -3.28
C GLN A 150 3.10 8.59 -2.80
N GLN A 151 1.97 8.57 -2.11
CA GLN A 151 1.32 9.80 -1.67
C GLN A 151 2.10 10.51 -0.57
N GLU A 152 2.76 9.77 0.33
CA GLU A 152 3.59 10.35 1.39
C GLU A 152 4.78 11.15 0.82
N ILE A 153 5.39 10.66 -0.26
CA ILE A 153 6.54 11.33 -0.85
C ILE A 153 6.11 12.43 -1.83
N TRP A 154 4.99 12.26 -2.54
CA TRP A 154 4.49 13.28 -3.47
C TRP A 154 3.94 14.50 -2.75
N ASP A 155 3.24 14.28 -1.60
CA ASP A 155 2.65 15.34 -0.78
C ASP A 155 3.58 15.79 0.36
N LEU A 156 4.87 15.41 0.30
CA LEU A 156 5.86 15.77 1.33
C LEU A 156 5.89 17.29 1.50
N ARG A 157 5.90 17.74 2.76
CA ARG A 157 5.95 19.15 3.13
C ARG A 157 7.29 19.51 3.76
N TRP A 158 7.71 20.74 3.59
CA TRP A 158 8.91 21.24 4.24
C TRP A 158 8.78 21.23 5.77
N SER A 159 7.59 21.42 6.31
CA SER A 159 7.29 21.24 7.74
C SER A 159 7.58 19.84 8.28
N ASP A 160 7.58 18.82 7.41
CA ASP A 160 7.87 17.43 7.77
C ASP A 160 9.36 17.09 7.60
N VAL A 161 10.19 18.04 7.14
CA VAL A 161 11.60 17.85 6.83
C VAL A 161 12.47 18.62 7.81
N ASN A 162 13.31 17.91 8.54
CA ASN A 162 14.36 18.53 9.36
C ASN A 162 15.71 18.36 8.67
N LEU A 163 16.12 19.36 7.90
CA LEU A 163 17.38 19.34 7.16
C LEU A 163 18.62 19.30 8.05
N ILE A 164 18.56 19.90 9.27
CA ILE A 164 19.69 19.94 10.21
C ILE A 164 19.95 18.54 10.77
N LYS A 165 18.90 17.84 11.16
CA LYS A 165 18.98 16.46 11.67
C LYS A 165 19.03 15.41 10.57
N GLY A 166 18.72 15.79 9.31
CA GLY A 166 18.57 14.85 8.21
C GLY A 166 17.43 13.87 8.47
N LEU A 167 16.24 14.34 8.78
CA LEU A 167 15.07 13.51 9.09
C LEU A 167 13.87 13.93 8.25
N ILE A 168 13.13 12.95 7.75
CA ILE A 168 11.78 13.14 7.21
C ILE A 168 10.79 12.43 8.14
N THR A 169 9.73 13.13 8.54
CA THR A 169 8.64 12.57 9.36
C THR A 169 7.42 12.36 8.50
N PHE A 170 6.96 11.12 8.39
CA PHE A 170 5.73 10.76 7.69
C PHE A 170 4.61 10.51 8.70
N SER A 171 3.49 11.20 8.52
CA SER A 171 2.30 10.99 9.34
C SER A 171 1.41 9.89 8.75
N GLU A 172 1.02 8.90 9.54
CA GLU A 172 -0.03 7.96 9.18
C GLU A 172 -1.40 8.51 9.56
N THR A 173 -2.10 9.06 8.59
CA THR A 173 -3.42 9.73 8.76
C THR A 173 -4.53 8.85 9.32
N LYS A 174 -4.29 7.56 9.58
CA LYS A 174 -5.31 6.64 10.10
C LYS A 174 -5.32 6.51 11.62
N ASN A 175 -4.19 6.78 12.32
CA ASN A 175 -4.08 6.52 13.76
C ASN A 175 -3.18 7.53 14.48
N ASP A 176 -2.90 8.70 13.89
CA ASP A 176 -1.94 9.70 14.41
C ASP A 176 -0.55 9.12 14.73
N GLU A 177 -0.18 8.05 14.05
CA GLU A 177 1.15 7.45 14.16
C GLU A 177 2.12 8.18 13.23
N PHE A 178 3.29 8.51 13.75
CA PHE A 178 4.37 9.15 13.01
C PHE A 178 5.53 8.17 12.88
N ARG A 179 6.20 8.19 11.74
CA ARG A 179 7.51 7.57 11.59
C ARG A 179 8.50 8.57 11.05
N SER A 180 9.68 8.62 11.65
CA SER A 180 10.79 9.44 11.15
C SER A 180 11.83 8.55 10.50
N VAL A 181 12.21 8.89 9.27
CA VAL A 181 13.21 8.16 8.51
C VAL A 181 14.44 9.06 8.34
N PRO A 182 15.62 8.61 8.78
CA PRO A 182 16.85 9.40 8.60
C PRO A 182 17.29 9.40 7.14
N LEU A 183 17.68 10.58 6.67
CA LEU A 183 18.39 10.77 5.39
C LEU A 183 19.85 11.05 5.67
N LYS A 184 20.74 10.34 4.95
CA LYS A 184 22.19 10.56 5.02
C LYS A 184 22.80 10.50 3.62
N GLY A 185 23.95 11.13 3.43
CA GLY A 185 24.69 11.09 2.17
C GLY A 185 23.92 11.75 1.03
N HIS A 186 23.85 11.06 -0.11
CA HIS A 186 23.35 11.59 -1.36
C HIS A 186 21.91 12.12 -1.32
N PRO A 187 20.92 11.40 -0.75
CA PRO A 187 19.54 11.90 -0.66
C PRO A 187 19.41 13.20 0.15
N LEU A 188 20.14 13.32 1.25
CA LEU A 188 20.14 14.54 2.06
C LEU A 188 20.78 15.71 1.30
N LYS A 189 21.90 15.48 0.61
CA LYS A 189 22.57 16.51 -0.20
C LYS A 189 21.62 17.05 -1.27
N LEU A 190 20.95 16.19 -2.02
CA LEU A 190 19.98 16.58 -3.04
C LEU A 190 18.83 17.39 -2.46
N LEU A 191 18.31 16.99 -1.29
CA LEU A 191 17.20 17.69 -0.65
C LEU A 191 17.65 19.06 -0.10
N LEU A 192 18.87 19.17 0.40
CA LEU A 192 19.51 20.45 0.79
C LEU A 192 19.68 21.39 -0.42
N GLU A 193 20.12 20.88 -1.55
CA GLU A 193 20.22 21.65 -2.80
C GLU A 193 18.82 22.13 -3.26
N HIS A 194 17.84 21.24 -3.22
CA HIS A 194 16.46 21.56 -3.59
C HIS A 194 15.84 22.60 -2.65
N SER A 195 16.20 22.60 -1.37
CA SER A 195 15.68 23.58 -0.41
C SER A 195 16.05 25.03 -0.74
N ARG A 196 17.14 25.26 -1.47
CA ARG A 196 17.60 26.59 -1.90
C ARG A 196 16.70 27.23 -2.96
N ILE A 197 15.94 26.41 -3.67
CA ILE A 197 14.98 26.84 -4.70
C ILE A 197 13.53 26.64 -4.22
N ARG A 198 13.33 26.50 -2.91
CA ARG A 198 11.99 26.39 -2.31
C ARG A 198 11.14 27.59 -2.70
N ARG A 199 9.88 27.33 -3.00
CA ARG A 199 8.88 28.39 -3.26
C ARG A 199 8.36 28.94 -1.94
N ASP A 200 8.23 30.26 -1.87
CA ASP A 200 7.70 30.94 -0.68
C ASP A 200 6.17 30.80 -0.54
N ASP A 201 5.49 30.52 -1.66
CA ASP A 201 4.04 30.38 -1.72
C ASP A 201 3.54 28.92 -1.50
N SER A 202 4.44 28.00 -1.14
CA SER A 202 4.08 26.60 -0.91
C SER A 202 4.93 25.93 0.17
N ASP A 203 4.29 25.20 1.07
CA ASP A 203 4.98 24.31 1.98
C ASP A 203 5.25 22.91 1.38
N ILE A 204 4.67 22.59 0.23
CA ILE A 204 4.89 21.32 -0.47
C ILE A 204 6.30 21.30 -1.06
N VAL A 205 7.04 20.21 -0.89
CA VAL A 205 8.41 20.05 -1.42
C VAL A 205 8.40 20.01 -2.95
N PHE A 206 7.38 19.38 -3.54
CA PHE A 206 7.20 19.25 -4.99
C PHE A 206 5.88 19.87 -5.45
N PRO A 207 5.70 21.19 -5.37
CA PRO A 207 4.44 21.81 -5.74
C PRO A 207 4.19 21.80 -7.25
N SER A 208 2.95 21.77 -7.65
CA SER A 208 2.55 21.96 -9.04
C SER A 208 2.90 23.37 -9.50
N LYS A 209 3.36 23.49 -10.75
CA LYS A 209 3.66 24.82 -11.35
C LYS A 209 2.41 25.69 -11.49
N LYS A 210 1.24 25.07 -11.73
CA LYS A 210 -0.04 25.79 -11.95
C LYS A 210 -0.75 26.13 -10.64
N ASN A 211 -0.65 25.29 -9.63
CA ASN A 211 -1.30 25.48 -8.34
C ASN A 211 -0.36 25.03 -7.21
N PRO A 212 0.27 25.98 -6.49
CA PRO A 212 1.24 25.67 -5.44
C PRO A 212 0.62 25.01 -4.20
N ALA A 213 -0.71 24.99 -4.09
CA ALA A 213 -1.43 24.31 -2.99
C ALA A 213 -1.56 22.79 -3.19
N VAL A 214 -1.19 22.26 -4.36
CA VAL A 214 -1.24 20.84 -4.66
C VAL A 214 0.11 20.33 -5.16
N SER A 215 0.41 19.07 -4.87
CA SER A 215 1.62 18.40 -5.32
C SER A 215 1.64 18.19 -6.85
N TYR A 216 2.83 18.13 -7.41
CA TYR A 216 3.03 17.82 -8.81
C TYR A 216 2.65 16.35 -9.11
N ASP A 217 2.01 16.12 -10.25
CA ASP A 217 1.68 14.77 -10.73
C ASP A 217 2.86 14.15 -11.51
N PHE A 218 3.58 13.24 -10.88
CA PHE A 218 4.74 12.57 -11.49
C PHE A 218 4.40 11.37 -12.37
N ARG A 219 3.12 11.03 -12.58
CA ARG A 219 2.74 9.82 -13.35
C ARG A 219 3.31 9.80 -14.76
N ASN A 220 3.24 10.91 -15.48
CA ASN A 220 3.74 10.99 -16.85
C ASN A 220 5.27 11.02 -16.93
N PRO A 221 6.00 11.88 -16.19
CA PRO A 221 7.47 11.82 -16.13
C PRO A 221 7.98 10.43 -15.72
N TRP A 222 7.37 9.80 -14.73
CA TRP A 222 7.70 8.45 -14.28
C TRP A 222 7.58 7.40 -15.37
N LYS A 223 6.43 7.37 -16.07
CA LYS A 223 6.22 6.42 -17.17
C LYS A 223 7.25 6.59 -18.29
N LYS A 224 7.60 7.84 -18.64
CA LYS A 224 8.64 8.13 -19.63
C LYS A 224 9.99 7.62 -19.18
N ALA A 225 10.37 7.86 -17.92
CA ALA A 225 11.65 7.39 -17.38
C ALA A 225 11.76 5.86 -17.40
N LEU A 226 10.68 5.13 -17.07
CA LEU A 226 10.67 3.66 -17.17
C LEU A 226 10.89 3.17 -18.60
N VAL A 227 10.29 3.83 -19.59
CA VAL A 227 10.49 3.48 -21.01
C VAL A 227 11.94 3.74 -21.44
N VAL A 228 12.50 4.91 -21.10
CA VAL A 228 13.89 5.28 -21.44
C VAL A 228 14.88 4.33 -20.74
N ALA A 229 14.60 3.93 -19.51
CA ALA A 229 15.45 3.02 -18.74
C ALA A 229 15.29 1.54 -19.14
N GLU A 230 14.34 1.22 -20.03
CA GLU A 230 13.99 -0.17 -20.38
C GLU A 230 13.67 -1.03 -19.14
N VAL A 231 12.95 -0.44 -18.16
CA VAL A 231 12.54 -1.14 -16.95
C VAL A 231 11.07 -1.55 -17.09
N GLU A 232 10.88 -2.84 -17.39
CA GLU A 232 9.55 -3.40 -17.63
C GLU A 232 8.87 -3.86 -16.34
N ASP A 233 7.53 -3.92 -16.39
CA ASP A 233 6.67 -4.41 -15.31
C ASP A 233 7.10 -3.83 -13.93
N PHE A 234 7.32 -2.52 -13.88
CA PHE A 234 7.73 -1.82 -12.65
C PHE A 234 6.78 -0.65 -12.35
N ARG A 235 6.27 -0.60 -11.14
CA ARG A 235 5.30 0.40 -10.67
C ARG A 235 5.97 1.30 -9.64
N TRP A 236 5.42 2.50 -9.42
CA TRP A 236 5.93 3.39 -8.38
C TRP A 236 6.06 2.70 -7.01
N HIS A 237 5.08 1.88 -6.62
CA HIS A 237 5.12 1.17 -5.34
C HIS A 237 6.27 0.15 -5.24
N ASP A 238 6.80 -0.30 -6.37
CA ASP A 238 7.93 -1.25 -6.40
C ASP A 238 9.25 -0.57 -5.98
N LEU A 239 9.33 0.79 -5.96
CA LEU A 239 10.44 1.52 -5.33
C LEU A 239 10.53 1.21 -3.82
N ARG A 240 9.39 1.14 -3.16
CA ARG A 240 9.30 0.72 -1.75
C ARG A 240 9.69 -0.75 -1.57
N HIS A 241 9.30 -1.61 -2.50
CA HIS A 241 9.76 -3.00 -2.52
C HIS A 241 11.27 -3.08 -2.72
N SER A 242 11.84 -2.25 -3.60
CA SER A 242 13.29 -2.14 -3.80
C SER A 242 14.00 -1.71 -2.52
N CYS A 243 13.55 -0.64 -1.86
CA CYS A 243 14.10 -0.20 -0.57
C CYS A 243 14.11 -1.35 0.45
N ALA A 244 12.97 -2.03 0.63
CA ALA A 244 12.87 -3.14 1.57
C ALA A 244 13.78 -4.32 1.21
N SER A 245 13.89 -4.65 -0.09
CA SER A 245 14.74 -5.73 -0.58
C SER A 245 16.20 -5.43 -0.37
N TYR A 246 16.65 -4.23 -0.69
CA TYR A 246 18.05 -3.81 -0.45
C TYR A 246 18.38 -3.79 1.05
N LEU A 247 17.48 -3.33 1.92
CA LEU A 247 17.69 -3.42 3.37
C LEU A 247 17.82 -4.88 3.83
N ALA A 248 16.96 -5.79 3.32
CA ALA A 248 17.00 -7.19 3.66
C ALA A 248 18.30 -7.87 3.18
N MET A 249 18.74 -7.62 1.93
CA MET A 249 20.01 -8.11 1.36
C MET A 249 21.22 -7.63 2.17
N ASN A 250 21.15 -6.42 2.74
CA ASN A 250 22.19 -5.88 3.63
C ASN A 250 22.05 -6.37 5.09
N GLY A 251 21.27 -7.41 5.35
CA GLY A 251 21.17 -8.02 6.67
C GLY A 251 20.39 -7.24 7.72
N VAL A 252 19.64 -6.19 7.33
CA VAL A 252 18.84 -5.42 8.26
C VAL A 252 17.73 -6.29 8.84
N GLN A 253 17.56 -6.28 10.15
CA GLN A 253 16.51 -7.05 10.84
C GLN A 253 15.12 -6.68 10.32
N MET A 254 14.25 -7.67 10.16
CA MET A 254 12.89 -7.48 9.64
C MET A 254 12.07 -6.48 10.46
N ARG A 255 12.30 -6.41 11.77
CA ARG A 255 11.66 -5.42 12.64
C ARG A 255 12.05 -3.99 12.25
N THR A 256 13.33 -3.74 12.06
CA THR A 256 13.85 -2.43 11.63
C THR A 256 13.32 -2.05 10.25
N ILE A 257 13.26 -3.01 9.31
CA ILE A 257 12.64 -2.79 7.99
C ILE A 257 11.16 -2.41 8.16
N ALA A 258 10.42 -3.09 9.04
CA ALA A 258 9.03 -2.77 9.32
C ALA A 258 8.87 -1.34 9.88
N GLU A 259 9.74 -0.94 10.79
CA GLU A 259 9.75 0.42 11.38
C GLU A 259 10.04 1.49 10.31
N ILE A 260 11.08 1.32 9.49
CA ILE A 260 11.43 2.25 8.40
C ILE A 260 10.25 2.40 7.43
N LEU A 261 9.63 1.29 7.05
CA LEU A 261 8.52 1.30 6.11
C LEU A 261 7.18 1.74 6.75
N GLY A 262 7.05 1.74 8.07
CA GLY A 262 5.77 1.96 8.76
C GLY A 262 4.80 0.78 8.51
N HIS A 263 5.27 -0.45 8.69
CA HIS A 263 4.44 -1.65 8.65
C HIS A 263 3.96 -2.01 10.05
N LYS A 264 2.64 -2.13 10.23
CA LYS A 264 2.04 -2.46 11.54
C LYS A 264 2.30 -3.88 11.99
N THR A 265 2.58 -4.79 11.07
CA THR A 265 2.79 -6.20 11.36
C THR A 265 4.04 -6.72 10.67
N LEU A 266 4.77 -7.61 11.34
CA LEU A 266 5.93 -8.28 10.75
C LEU A 266 5.56 -9.16 9.54
N SER A 267 4.31 -9.65 9.47
CA SER A 267 3.84 -10.43 8.31
C SER A 267 3.95 -9.67 6.99
N MET A 268 3.89 -8.33 7.02
CA MET A 268 4.04 -7.50 5.82
C MET A 268 5.46 -7.50 5.26
N VAL A 269 6.48 -7.71 6.09
CA VAL A 269 7.90 -7.77 5.69
C VAL A 269 8.42 -9.19 5.50
N GLN A 270 7.69 -10.22 5.94
CA GLN A 270 8.08 -11.63 5.76
C GLN A 270 8.34 -12.01 4.30
N ARG A 271 7.73 -11.29 3.36
CA ARG A 271 7.96 -11.49 1.93
C ARG A 271 9.40 -11.23 1.47
N TYR A 272 10.22 -10.52 2.26
CA TYR A 272 11.62 -10.20 1.97
C TYR A 272 12.60 -11.13 2.68
N THR A 273 12.13 -12.04 3.56
CA THR A 273 12.99 -12.90 4.39
C THR A 273 13.93 -13.77 3.56
N HIS A 274 13.47 -14.24 2.38
CA HIS A 274 14.28 -15.07 1.50
C HIS A 274 15.50 -14.35 0.89
N LEU A 275 15.50 -13.01 0.89
CA LEU A 275 16.61 -12.20 0.38
C LEU A 275 17.77 -12.07 1.38
N ASN A 276 17.62 -12.56 2.60
CA ASN A 276 18.62 -12.52 3.66
C ASN A 276 19.48 -13.80 3.74
N ALA A 277 19.35 -14.72 2.78
CA ALA A 277 19.97 -16.04 2.88
C ALA A 277 21.51 -15.98 2.83
N GLU A 278 22.10 -15.14 1.99
CA GLU A 278 23.56 -14.95 1.91
C GLU A 278 24.12 -14.39 3.22
N HIS A 279 23.47 -13.37 3.77
CA HIS A 279 23.85 -12.78 5.05
C HIS A 279 23.77 -13.79 6.20
N LEU A 280 22.80 -14.72 6.20
CA LEU A 280 22.72 -15.79 7.20
C LEU A 280 23.93 -16.71 7.10
N SER A 281 24.43 -17.02 5.90
CA SER A 281 25.64 -17.81 5.70
C SER A 281 26.87 -17.13 6.31
N ASP A 282 27.04 -15.83 6.07
CA ASP A 282 28.15 -15.04 6.62
C ASP A 282 28.08 -14.99 8.15
N VAL A 283 26.91 -14.72 8.70
CA VAL A 283 26.68 -14.71 10.17
C VAL A 283 27.03 -16.03 10.81
N ILE A 284 26.61 -17.16 10.21
CA ILE A 284 26.95 -18.49 10.70
C ILE A 284 28.45 -18.75 10.60
N SER A 285 29.08 -18.37 9.49
CA SER A 285 30.53 -18.45 9.30
C SER A 285 31.30 -17.67 10.38
N ASP A 286 30.91 -16.42 10.60
CA ASP A 286 31.50 -15.55 11.61
C ASP A 286 31.32 -16.11 13.04
N MET A 287 30.14 -16.62 13.34
CA MET A 287 29.85 -17.27 14.62
C MET A 287 30.77 -18.50 14.81
N ASN A 288 30.85 -19.35 13.80
CA ASN A 288 31.70 -20.54 13.85
C ASN A 288 33.19 -20.18 14.03
N ASN A 289 33.67 -19.17 13.34
CA ASN A 289 35.01 -18.65 13.48
C ASN A 289 35.29 -18.12 14.90
N LYS A 290 34.33 -17.40 15.49
CA LYS A 290 34.44 -16.91 16.87
C LYS A 290 34.37 -18.01 17.92
N MET A 291 33.51 -19.03 17.70
CA MET A 291 33.32 -20.13 18.67
C MET A 291 34.39 -21.19 18.62
N PHE A 292 34.85 -21.51 17.42
CA PHE A 292 35.73 -22.70 17.25
C PHE A 292 37.15 -22.34 16.83
N GLY A 293 37.40 -21.09 16.39
CA GLY A 293 38.71 -20.66 15.89
C GLY A 293 39.14 -21.47 14.67
N ASN A 294 40.40 -21.30 14.26
CA ASN A 294 41.03 -22.16 13.25
C ASN A 294 41.40 -23.53 13.84
N ARG A 295 40.42 -24.32 14.31
CA ARG A 295 40.63 -25.73 14.62
C ARG A 295 40.50 -26.51 13.32
N SER A 296 41.58 -26.52 12.53
CA SER A 296 41.81 -27.49 11.46
C SER A 296 42.42 -28.76 12.00
#